data_1dbec5d01d7c5c59aa3c00f1886cc8dc
#
_entry.id   1dbec5d01d7c5c59aa3c00f1886cc8dc
#
_cell.length_a   1.000
_cell.length_b   1.000
_cell.length_c   1.000
_cell.angle_alpha   90.00
_cell.angle_beta   90.00
_cell.angle_gamma   90.00
#
_symmetry.space_group_name_H-M   'P 1'
#
loop_
_entity.id
_entity.type
_entity.pdbx_description
1 polymer ?
#
loop_
_entity_poly.entity_id
_entity_poly.type
_entity_poly.pdbx_seq_one_letter_code
_entity_poly.pdbx_strand_id
1 'polypeptide(L)'
;MQNQKWIDEMGSAEGAAAAIAPAVRALFAKGGAGRVAFTAQEAVAAGDASALRIGETAGIEEVYAALNQAAQDGARPRAVHVAGVGAFAVSAQADKAGTRLAGRIALVTGGAQGFGEGIARELAAAGATVVVADLNLALAEQVAAALDAAHGAGTAAAMKVDVGDETSVEALVRGIVLRFGGLDLLVSNAGVLRAGGLEEMTLKDFEFVTRINYTAFFLMTKYAARPMKIQARFDPDRTGDIVQINSKSGLEGSNKNFAYAGGKFGGIGLVQSFAKELVEHRIKVNAICPGNYYEGPLWSDPVKGLFVQYLKAGKVPGAKTVQDVYDFYVAKVPMRRGCSPADVAKAIAYCVEQTYETGQAIPVTGGQNMLK
;
A
#
# COMPACT_ATOMS: atom_id res chain seq x y z
N MET A 1 13.63 13.04 33.51
CA MET A 1 12.83 13.72 32.46
C MET A 1 13.64 14.03 31.19
N GLN A 2 14.70 13.24 30.94
CA GLN A 2 15.46 13.30 29.68
C GLN A 2 14.61 12.87 28.50
N ASN A 3 13.74 11.86 28.65
CA ASN A 3 12.87 11.38 27.57
C ASN A 3 11.86 12.44 27.08
N GLN A 4 11.37 13.31 27.95
CA GLN A 4 10.32 14.26 27.58
C GLN A 4 10.76 15.19 26.44
N LYS A 5 12.02 15.66 26.46
CA LYS A 5 12.52 16.59 25.45
C LYS A 5 12.49 16.01 24.05
N TRP A 6 13.04 14.81 23.83
CA TRP A 6 13.08 14.23 22.50
C TRP A 6 11.71 13.66 22.05
N ILE A 7 10.85 13.26 23.01
CA ILE A 7 9.46 12.88 22.71
C ILE A 7 8.68 14.10 22.21
N ASP A 8 8.89 15.27 22.81
CA ASP A 8 8.28 16.53 22.36
C ASP A 8 8.78 16.94 20.96
N GLU A 9 10.06 16.71 20.65
CA GLU A 9 10.63 16.89 19.30
C GLU A 9 9.98 15.96 18.27
N MET A 10 9.52 14.77 18.66
CA MET A 10 8.75 13.85 17.83
C MET A 10 7.24 14.17 17.78
N GLY A 11 6.83 15.26 18.41
CA GLY A 11 5.46 15.76 18.45
C GLY A 11 4.55 15.09 19.48
N SER A 12 4.83 13.85 19.87
CA SER A 12 4.06 13.11 20.89
C SER A 12 4.70 11.76 21.21
N ALA A 13 4.23 11.09 22.29
CA ALA A 13 4.60 9.71 22.59
C ALA A 13 4.21 8.73 21.45
N GLU A 14 3.08 8.96 20.78
CA GLU A 14 2.70 8.15 19.59
C GLU A 14 3.63 8.41 18.39
N GLY A 15 4.10 9.66 18.20
CA GLY A 15 5.11 10.00 17.20
C GLY A 15 6.42 9.24 17.44
N ALA A 16 6.89 9.26 18.70
CA ALA A 16 8.06 8.51 19.14
C ALA A 16 7.83 6.98 18.95
N ALA A 17 6.67 6.48 19.35
CA ALA A 17 6.33 5.07 19.19
C ALA A 17 6.31 4.64 17.71
N ALA A 18 5.82 5.49 16.81
CA ALA A 18 5.82 5.21 15.37
C ALA A 18 7.23 5.14 14.76
N ALA A 19 8.21 5.79 15.38
CA ALA A 19 9.61 5.66 14.99
C ALA A 19 10.27 4.40 15.60
N ILE A 20 9.87 3.97 16.80
CA ILE A 20 10.45 2.83 17.51
C ILE A 20 9.89 1.48 17.02
N ALA A 21 8.58 1.38 16.80
CA ALA A 21 7.92 0.12 16.47
C ALA A 21 8.54 -0.64 15.28
N PRO A 22 8.96 0.02 14.17
CA PRO A 22 9.61 -0.66 13.06
C PRO A 22 10.95 -1.30 13.43
N ALA A 23 11.73 -0.67 14.32
CA ALA A 23 12.98 -1.23 14.85
C ALA A 23 12.72 -2.46 15.74
N VAL A 24 11.74 -2.36 16.64
CA VAL A 24 11.32 -3.49 17.49
C VAL A 24 10.88 -4.68 16.64
N ARG A 25 10.07 -4.43 15.59
CA ARG A 25 9.62 -5.48 14.67
C ARG A 25 10.78 -6.09 13.90
N ALA A 26 11.68 -5.29 13.37
CA ALA A 26 12.84 -5.76 12.61
C ALA A 26 13.78 -6.63 13.47
N LEU A 27 13.99 -6.28 14.73
CA LEU A 27 14.92 -6.96 15.62
C LEU A 27 14.31 -8.20 16.28
N PHE A 28 13.06 -8.13 16.73
CA PHE A 28 12.48 -9.14 17.63
C PHE A 28 11.34 -9.95 17.02
N ALA A 29 10.80 -9.53 15.89
CA ALA A 29 9.77 -10.26 15.17
C ALA A 29 10.30 -10.90 13.86
N LYS A 30 11.56 -11.37 13.88
CA LYS A 30 12.24 -12.02 12.75
C LYS A 30 11.57 -13.36 12.42
N GLY A 31 11.59 -13.71 11.15
CA GLY A 31 11.08 -15.00 10.66
C GLY A 31 9.72 -14.90 9.96
N GLY A 32 9.34 -13.73 9.50
CA GLY A 32 8.27 -13.52 8.51
C GLY A 32 6.96 -12.98 9.06
N ALA A 33 6.34 -13.55 10.09
CA ALA A 33 4.96 -13.21 10.45
C ALA A 33 4.79 -12.40 11.75
N GLY A 34 5.88 -11.97 12.35
CA GLY A 34 5.82 -11.23 13.61
C GLY A 34 5.24 -9.83 13.46
N ARG A 35 4.38 -9.47 14.41
CA ARG A 35 3.79 -8.14 14.54
C ARG A 35 4.20 -7.49 15.84
N VAL A 36 4.18 -6.15 15.83
CA VAL A 36 4.38 -5.34 17.02
C VAL A 36 3.20 -4.40 17.16
N ALA A 37 2.49 -4.49 18.28
CA ALA A 37 1.40 -3.60 18.62
C ALA A 37 1.81 -2.66 19.74
N PHE A 38 1.60 -1.37 19.55
CA PHE A 38 1.87 -0.33 20.54
C PHE A 38 0.68 -0.13 21.47
N THR A 39 0.96 0.13 22.73
CA THR A 39 0.00 0.65 23.72
C THR A 39 0.62 1.77 24.54
N ALA A 40 -0.09 2.88 24.67
CA ALA A 40 0.35 4.03 25.46
C ALA A 40 0.32 3.76 27.00
N GLN A 41 -0.36 2.72 27.44
CA GLN A 41 -0.39 2.37 28.86
C GLN A 41 0.87 1.63 29.28
N GLU A 42 1.42 1.98 30.44
CA GLU A 42 2.54 1.26 31.09
C GLU A 42 2.17 -0.16 31.55
N ALA A 43 1.18 -0.77 30.93
CA ALA A 43 0.52 -1.99 31.35
C ALA A 43 1.30 -3.29 31.11
N VAL A 44 2.63 -3.23 31.08
CA VAL A 44 3.44 -4.41 31.31
C VAL A 44 3.65 -4.50 32.82
N ALA A 45 3.04 -5.50 33.47
CA ALA A 45 3.17 -5.73 34.90
C ALA A 45 4.64 -5.58 35.31
N ALA A 46 4.91 -4.85 36.39
CA ALA A 46 6.26 -4.50 36.85
C ALA A 46 7.18 -5.71 37.08
N GLY A 47 6.65 -6.93 37.02
CA GLY A 47 7.33 -8.22 37.26
C GLY A 47 7.44 -9.13 36.02
N ASP A 48 7.08 -8.68 34.80
CA ASP A 48 7.22 -9.53 33.61
C ASP A 48 8.70 -9.65 33.19
N ALA A 49 9.31 -10.78 33.56
CA ALA A 49 10.70 -11.12 33.22
C ALA A 49 10.93 -11.32 31.70
N SER A 50 9.87 -11.42 30.91
CA SER A 50 9.94 -11.55 29.45
C SER A 50 9.95 -10.20 28.73
N ALA A 51 9.83 -9.09 29.43
CA ALA A 51 9.82 -7.74 28.86
C ALA A 51 11.23 -7.11 28.87
N LEU A 52 11.66 -6.62 27.71
CA LEU A 52 12.82 -5.72 27.61
C LEU A 52 12.41 -4.33 28.08
N ARG A 53 13.14 -3.75 29.02
CA ARG A 53 12.88 -2.39 29.54
C ARG A 53 14.01 -1.45 29.15
N ILE A 54 13.67 -0.35 28.49
CA ILE A 54 14.57 0.74 28.16
C ILE A 54 14.18 1.93 29.05
N GLY A 55 15.11 2.37 29.88
CA GLY A 55 14.95 3.50 30.80
C GLY A 55 14.92 4.85 30.10
N GLU A 56 15.23 5.91 30.85
CA GLU A 56 15.39 7.24 30.29
C GLU A 56 16.61 7.29 29.36
N THR A 57 16.43 7.92 28.18
CA THR A 57 17.46 8.10 27.14
C THR A 57 17.52 9.56 26.69
N ALA A 58 18.65 10.00 26.13
CA ALA A 58 18.80 11.36 25.61
C ALA A 58 18.15 11.56 24.22
N GLY A 59 17.80 10.48 23.51
CA GLY A 59 17.19 10.53 22.20
C GLY A 59 16.89 9.15 21.60
N ILE A 60 16.25 9.16 20.44
CA ILE A 60 15.83 7.92 19.77
C ILE A 60 17.00 7.01 19.37
N GLU A 61 18.18 7.59 19.07
CA GLU A 61 19.36 6.80 18.72
C GLU A 61 19.88 5.96 19.91
N GLU A 62 19.74 6.43 21.12
CA GLU A 62 20.06 5.63 22.32
C GLU A 62 19.05 4.49 22.51
N VAL A 63 17.76 4.74 22.23
CA VAL A 63 16.74 3.67 22.20
C VAL A 63 17.11 2.61 21.14
N TYR A 64 17.49 3.02 19.96
CA TYR A 64 17.93 2.13 18.89
C TYR A 64 19.18 1.34 19.28
N ALA A 65 20.17 1.98 19.92
CA ALA A 65 21.37 1.31 20.39
C ALA A 65 21.03 0.25 21.43
N ALA A 66 20.17 0.57 22.41
CA ALA A 66 19.73 -0.39 23.44
C ALA A 66 18.97 -1.58 22.86
N LEU A 67 18.06 -1.34 21.88
CA LEU A 67 17.33 -2.39 21.18
C LEU A 67 18.28 -3.33 20.42
N ASN A 68 19.24 -2.75 19.69
CA ASN A 68 20.20 -3.51 18.90
C ASN A 68 21.14 -4.34 19.79
N GLN A 69 21.62 -3.77 20.89
CA GLN A 69 22.45 -4.49 21.86
C GLN A 69 21.69 -5.67 22.45
N ALA A 70 20.45 -5.47 22.90
CA ALA A 70 19.63 -6.54 23.43
C ALA A 70 19.40 -7.67 22.40
N ALA A 71 19.22 -7.33 21.12
CA ALA A 71 19.06 -8.32 20.06
C ALA A 71 20.37 -9.11 19.81
N GLN A 72 21.54 -8.43 19.84
CA GLN A 72 22.86 -9.07 19.75
C GLN A 72 23.14 -10.00 20.93
N ASP A 73 22.70 -9.64 22.13
CA ASP A 73 22.79 -10.46 23.35
C ASP A 73 21.80 -11.65 23.34
N GLY A 74 21.04 -11.80 22.27
CA GLY A 74 20.13 -12.94 22.08
C GLY A 74 18.76 -12.77 22.73
N ALA A 75 18.39 -11.56 23.19
CA ALA A 75 17.07 -11.30 23.77
C ALA A 75 15.93 -11.69 22.80
N ARG A 76 14.85 -12.24 23.38
CA ARG A 76 13.62 -12.59 22.67
C ARG A 76 12.42 -12.10 23.48
N PRO A 77 12.25 -10.77 23.62
CA PRO A 77 11.20 -10.22 24.46
C PRO A 77 9.81 -10.45 23.84
N ARG A 78 8.82 -10.72 24.70
CA ARG A 78 7.39 -10.68 24.33
C ARG A 78 6.84 -9.26 24.33
N ALA A 79 7.52 -8.36 25.03
CA ALA A 79 7.19 -6.93 25.01
C ALA A 79 8.47 -6.11 25.17
N VAL A 80 8.48 -4.92 24.56
CA VAL A 80 9.50 -3.89 24.78
C VAL A 80 8.82 -2.70 25.43
N HIS A 81 9.33 -2.24 26.55
CA HIS A 81 8.85 -1.06 27.24
C HIS A 81 9.89 0.07 27.15
N VAL A 82 9.48 1.24 26.68
CA VAL A 82 10.33 2.44 26.60
C VAL A 82 9.74 3.50 27.50
N ALA A 83 10.52 3.94 28.50
CA ALA A 83 10.09 4.90 29.50
C ALA A 83 9.58 6.20 28.84
N GLY A 84 8.43 6.70 29.27
CA GLY A 84 7.79 7.90 28.74
C GLY A 84 7.10 7.73 27.37
N VAL A 85 7.31 6.60 26.67
CA VAL A 85 6.68 6.32 25.37
C VAL A 85 5.54 5.33 25.51
N GLY A 86 5.81 4.13 26.06
CA GLY A 86 4.82 3.08 26.24
C GLY A 86 5.38 1.69 25.96
N ALA A 87 4.50 0.73 25.66
CA ALA A 87 4.85 -0.67 25.49
C ALA A 87 4.57 -1.16 24.04
N PHE A 88 5.42 -2.06 23.57
CA PHE A 88 5.36 -2.69 22.26
C PHE A 88 5.24 -4.21 22.47
N ALA A 89 4.04 -4.75 22.31
CA ALA A 89 3.81 -6.19 22.39
C ALA A 89 4.34 -6.87 21.12
N VAL A 90 5.24 -7.82 21.26
CA VAL A 90 5.80 -8.63 20.17
C VAL A 90 5.02 -9.94 20.10
N SER A 91 4.35 -10.17 18.99
CA SER A 91 3.61 -11.41 18.76
C SER A 91 4.15 -12.15 17.54
N ALA A 92 4.32 -13.46 17.67
CA ALA A 92 4.48 -14.32 16.50
C ALA A 92 3.11 -14.55 15.89
N GLN A 93 2.94 -14.27 14.61
CA GLN A 93 1.79 -14.76 13.87
C GLN A 93 2.11 -16.16 13.34
N ALA A 94 1.12 -17.05 13.33
CA ALA A 94 1.30 -18.35 12.69
C ALA A 94 1.71 -18.13 11.23
N ASP A 95 2.91 -18.56 10.88
CA ASP A 95 3.39 -18.53 9.51
C ASP A 95 2.43 -19.36 8.66
N LYS A 96 1.84 -18.73 7.65
CA LYS A 96 1.25 -19.46 6.53
C LYS A 96 2.41 -19.96 5.67
N ALA A 97 3.24 -20.85 6.26
CA ALA A 97 4.46 -21.36 5.66
C ALA A 97 4.18 -21.83 4.23
N GLY A 98 4.99 -21.39 3.29
CA GLY A 98 4.86 -21.73 1.87
C GLY A 98 3.99 -20.79 1.04
N THR A 99 3.40 -19.73 1.60
CA THR A 99 2.71 -18.72 0.80
C THR A 99 3.66 -17.57 0.39
N ARG A 100 3.46 -17.03 -0.83
CA ARG A 100 4.40 -16.09 -1.49
C ARG A 100 4.66 -14.81 -0.72
N LEU A 101 3.67 -14.33 0.06
CA LEU A 101 3.72 -13.06 0.79
C LEU A 101 3.56 -13.25 2.31
N ALA A 102 3.90 -14.44 2.82
CA ALA A 102 3.83 -14.73 4.25
C ALA A 102 4.57 -13.66 5.08
N GLY A 103 3.92 -13.17 6.13
CA GLY A 103 4.50 -12.19 7.06
C GLY A 103 4.64 -10.77 6.53
N ARG A 104 4.30 -10.49 5.26
CA ARG A 104 4.29 -9.12 4.74
C ARG A 104 3.07 -8.37 5.23
N ILE A 105 3.27 -7.13 5.66
CA ILE A 105 2.19 -6.16 5.93
C ILE A 105 2.03 -5.33 4.67
N ALA A 106 0.89 -5.49 4.00
CA ALA A 106 0.56 -4.84 2.74
C ALA A 106 -0.53 -3.78 2.93
N LEU A 107 -0.28 -2.57 2.46
CA LEU A 107 -1.25 -1.49 2.40
C LEU A 107 -1.79 -1.37 0.97
N VAL A 108 -3.11 -1.44 0.80
CA VAL A 108 -3.79 -1.21 -0.49
C VAL A 108 -4.69 0.01 -0.38
N THR A 109 -4.37 1.09 -1.10
CA THR A 109 -5.22 2.29 -1.15
C THR A 109 -6.31 2.17 -2.21
N GLY A 110 -7.50 2.71 -1.94
CA GLY A 110 -8.68 2.46 -2.78
C GLY A 110 -9.06 0.98 -2.76
N GLY A 111 -8.86 0.32 -1.59
CA GLY A 111 -8.96 -1.12 -1.43
C GLY A 111 -10.39 -1.64 -1.23
N ALA A 112 -11.39 -0.75 -1.18
CA ALA A 112 -12.76 -1.13 -0.87
C ALA A 112 -13.58 -1.60 -2.10
N GLN A 113 -13.07 -1.41 -3.32
CA GLN A 113 -13.77 -1.80 -4.55
C GLN A 113 -12.84 -1.99 -5.75
N GLY A 114 -13.34 -2.60 -6.82
CA GLY A 114 -12.67 -2.70 -8.11
C GLY A 114 -11.34 -3.44 -8.06
N PHE A 115 -10.32 -2.88 -8.73
CA PHE A 115 -8.97 -3.46 -8.69
C PHE A 115 -8.44 -3.54 -7.27
N GLY A 116 -8.63 -2.49 -6.45
CA GLY A 116 -8.09 -2.44 -5.10
C GLY A 116 -8.63 -3.56 -4.20
N GLU A 117 -9.94 -3.79 -4.21
CA GLU A 117 -10.56 -4.91 -3.49
C GLU A 117 -10.04 -6.26 -3.98
N GLY A 118 -10.02 -6.46 -5.31
CA GLY A 118 -9.55 -7.72 -5.87
C GLY A 118 -8.07 -7.97 -5.57
N ILE A 119 -7.22 -6.94 -5.63
CA ILE A 119 -5.80 -7.02 -5.23
C ILE A 119 -5.69 -7.37 -3.75
N ALA A 120 -6.47 -6.73 -2.86
CA ALA A 120 -6.46 -7.03 -1.43
C ALA A 120 -6.80 -8.50 -1.15
N ARG A 121 -7.78 -9.07 -1.87
CA ARG A 121 -8.15 -10.50 -1.80
C ARG A 121 -7.01 -11.42 -2.21
N GLU A 122 -6.36 -11.14 -3.33
CA GLU A 122 -5.23 -11.94 -3.84
C GLU A 122 -4.01 -11.87 -2.91
N LEU A 123 -3.69 -10.69 -2.36
CA LEU A 123 -2.59 -10.54 -1.41
C LEU A 123 -2.85 -11.27 -0.09
N ALA A 124 -4.09 -11.25 0.40
CA ALA A 124 -4.49 -12.01 1.59
C ALA A 124 -4.40 -13.53 1.34
N ALA A 125 -4.84 -14.00 0.17
CA ALA A 125 -4.70 -15.39 -0.25
C ALA A 125 -3.23 -15.81 -0.37
N ALA A 126 -2.35 -14.89 -0.79
CA ALA A 126 -0.90 -15.08 -0.82
C ALA A 126 -0.22 -15.01 0.56
N GLY A 127 -0.96 -14.82 1.64
CA GLY A 127 -0.47 -14.86 3.03
C GLY A 127 -0.10 -13.52 3.64
N ALA A 128 -0.31 -12.40 2.94
CA ALA A 128 -0.06 -11.09 3.51
C ALA A 128 -1.10 -10.71 4.59
N THR A 129 -0.68 -9.86 5.53
CA THR A 129 -1.62 -9.06 6.32
C THR A 129 -1.98 -7.83 5.51
N VAL A 130 -3.26 -7.62 5.24
CA VAL A 130 -3.71 -6.57 4.32
C VAL A 130 -4.41 -5.44 5.06
N VAL A 131 -3.88 -4.23 4.92
CA VAL A 131 -4.59 -3.00 5.32
C VAL A 131 -5.38 -2.49 4.12
N VAL A 132 -6.70 -2.61 4.20
CA VAL A 132 -7.65 -2.10 3.22
C VAL A 132 -7.92 -0.64 3.55
N ALA A 133 -7.28 0.28 2.82
CA ALA A 133 -7.43 1.71 3.07
C ALA A 133 -8.28 2.36 1.98
N ASP A 134 -9.33 3.08 2.40
CA ASP A 134 -10.26 3.73 1.49
C ASP A 134 -10.87 4.99 2.12
N LEU A 135 -11.38 5.90 1.28
CA LEU A 135 -12.16 7.04 1.72
C LEU A 135 -13.50 6.57 2.34
N ASN A 136 -14.07 5.49 1.79
CA ASN A 136 -15.26 4.82 2.30
C ASN A 136 -14.88 3.73 3.31
N LEU A 137 -14.73 4.14 4.59
CA LEU A 137 -14.35 3.22 5.66
C LEU A 137 -15.33 2.06 5.80
N ALA A 138 -16.63 2.30 5.72
CA ALA A 138 -17.66 1.25 5.92
C ALA A 138 -17.53 0.12 4.87
N LEU A 139 -17.22 0.47 3.61
CA LEU A 139 -16.98 -0.52 2.57
C LEU A 139 -15.64 -1.24 2.77
N ALA A 140 -14.60 -0.53 3.22
CA ALA A 140 -13.32 -1.13 3.57
C ALA A 140 -13.44 -2.13 4.72
N GLU A 141 -14.28 -1.85 5.73
CA GLU A 141 -14.59 -2.76 6.84
C GLU A 141 -15.27 -4.05 6.37
N GLN A 142 -16.20 -3.95 5.41
CA GLN A 142 -16.83 -5.13 4.80
C GLN A 142 -15.82 -6.00 4.08
N VAL A 143 -14.91 -5.40 3.32
CA VAL A 143 -13.85 -6.14 2.63
C VAL A 143 -12.91 -6.79 3.64
N ALA A 144 -12.47 -6.06 4.66
CA ALA A 144 -11.58 -6.61 5.70
C ALA A 144 -12.23 -7.77 6.45
N ALA A 145 -13.50 -7.65 6.82
CA ALA A 145 -14.27 -8.73 7.47
C ALA A 145 -14.39 -9.97 6.57
N ALA A 146 -14.62 -9.78 5.27
CA ALA A 146 -14.66 -10.89 4.33
C ALA A 146 -13.29 -11.58 4.16
N LEU A 147 -12.18 -10.82 4.23
CA LEU A 147 -10.82 -11.37 4.21
C LEU A 147 -10.52 -12.16 5.48
N ASP A 148 -10.90 -11.65 6.65
CA ASP A 148 -10.75 -12.36 7.93
C ASP A 148 -11.58 -13.65 7.97
N ALA A 149 -12.80 -13.62 7.45
CA ALA A 149 -13.64 -14.82 7.35
C ALA A 149 -13.04 -15.90 6.43
N ALA A 150 -12.42 -15.49 5.32
CA ALA A 150 -11.83 -16.41 4.34
C ALA A 150 -10.45 -16.94 4.74
N HIS A 151 -9.65 -16.16 5.45
CA HIS A 151 -8.23 -16.45 5.67
C HIS A 151 -7.81 -16.49 7.15
N GLY A 152 -8.74 -16.28 8.07
CA GLY A 152 -8.53 -16.26 9.52
C GLY A 152 -8.44 -14.84 10.10
N ALA A 153 -8.91 -14.72 11.34
CA ALA A 153 -8.96 -13.45 12.05
C ALA A 153 -7.59 -12.75 12.08
N GLY A 154 -7.61 -11.42 11.86
CA GLY A 154 -6.41 -10.59 11.83
C GLY A 154 -5.63 -10.67 10.52
N THR A 155 -6.15 -11.32 9.48
CA THR A 155 -5.56 -11.26 8.12
C THR A 155 -5.72 -9.87 7.52
N ALA A 156 -6.79 -9.14 7.85
CA ALA A 156 -7.02 -7.81 7.31
C ALA A 156 -7.40 -6.78 8.39
N ALA A 157 -7.25 -5.51 8.02
CA ALA A 157 -7.76 -4.38 8.78
C ALA A 157 -8.24 -3.28 7.82
N ALA A 158 -9.32 -2.62 8.16
CA ALA A 158 -9.79 -1.45 7.45
C ALA A 158 -9.26 -0.17 8.10
N MET A 159 -8.88 0.82 7.28
CA MET A 159 -8.48 2.15 7.73
C MET A 159 -8.99 3.21 6.75
N LYS A 160 -9.48 4.35 7.29
CA LYS A 160 -9.91 5.48 6.47
C LYS A 160 -8.71 6.27 5.94
N VAL A 161 -8.76 6.69 4.68
CA VAL A 161 -7.79 7.63 4.10
C VAL A 161 -8.40 8.47 2.99
N ASP A 162 -8.12 9.77 2.99
CA ASP A 162 -8.11 10.60 1.80
C ASP A 162 -6.65 10.67 1.31
N VAL A 163 -6.34 10.00 0.21
CA VAL A 163 -4.98 9.98 -0.34
C VAL A 163 -4.53 11.33 -0.90
N GLY A 164 -5.46 12.25 -1.14
CA GLY A 164 -5.19 13.63 -1.56
C GLY A 164 -4.93 14.60 -0.40
N ASP A 165 -5.02 14.13 0.85
CA ASP A 165 -4.76 14.92 2.06
C ASP A 165 -3.54 14.38 2.81
N GLU A 166 -2.52 15.23 2.97
CA GLU A 166 -1.25 14.84 3.58
C GLU A 166 -1.40 14.39 5.02
N THR A 167 -2.22 15.08 5.81
CA THR A 167 -2.47 14.74 7.22
C THR A 167 -3.16 13.38 7.35
N SER A 168 -4.12 13.09 6.46
CA SER A 168 -4.80 11.80 6.40
C SER A 168 -3.85 10.66 6.04
N VAL A 169 -2.94 10.89 5.09
CA VAL A 169 -1.92 9.90 4.69
C VAL A 169 -0.93 9.64 5.82
N GLU A 170 -0.47 10.69 6.50
CA GLU A 170 0.42 10.53 7.65
C GLU A 170 -0.23 9.77 8.79
N ALA A 171 -1.48 10.10 9.11
CA ALA A 171 -2.25 9.40 10.15
C ALA A 171 -2.49 7.92 9.81
N LEU A 172 -2.77 7.60 8.54
CA LEU A 172 -2.90 6.21 8.06
C LEU A 172 -1.61 5.43 8.32
N VAL A 173 -0.46 5.91 7.84
CA VAL A 173 0.81 5.18 7.97
C VAL A 173 1.21 5.05 9.43
N ARG A 174 1.04 6.11 10.24
CA ARG A 174 1.26 6.05 11.69
C ARG A 174 0.38 4.98 12.34
N GLY A 175 -0.91 4.95 12.03
CA GLY A 175 -1.84 3.93 12.54
C GLY A 175 -1.44 2.50 12.17
N ILE A 176 -0.95 2.27 10.94
CA ILE A 176 -0.42 0.97 10.51
C ILE A 176 0.79 0.57 11.36
N VAL A 177 1.73 1.49 11.53
CA VAL A 177 2.97 1.24 12.29
C VAL A 177 2.67 0.93 13.75
N LEU A 178 1.77 1.69 14.39
CA LEU A 178 1.38 1.45 15.78
C LEU A 178 0.63 0.13 15.98
N ARG A 179 -0.14 -0.30 14.98
CA ARG A 179 -0.95 -1.54 15.06
C ARG A 179 -0.18 -2.80 14.68
N PHE A 180 0.75 -2.72 13.72
CA PHE A 180 1.42 -3.87 13.14
C PHE A 180 2.94 -3.83 13.28
N GLY A 181 3.52 -2.72 13.71
CA GLY A 181 4.95 -2.52 13.89
C GLY A 181 5.70 -2.13 12.63
N GLY A 182 5.03 -1.91 11.50
CA GLY A 182 5.72 -1.50 10.27
C GLY A 182 4.88 -1.70 9.02
N LEU A 183 5.55 -1.58 7.85
CA LEU A 183 4.95 -1.73 6.53
C LEU A 183 5.98 -2.35 5.58
N ASP A 184 5.59 -3.36 4.80
CA ASP A 184 6.49 -4.05 3.87
C ASP A 184 6.14 -3.81 2.40
N LEU A 185 4.85 -3.64 2.09
CA LEU A 185 4.35 -3.43 0.73
C LEU A 185 3.31 -2.31 0.70
N LEU A 186 3.57 -1.28 -0.08
CA LEU A 186 2.57 -0.29 -0.46
C LEU A 186 2.06 -0.60 -1.87
N VAL A 187 0.76 -0.82 -2.01
CA VAL A 187 0.05 -0.82 -3.30
C VAL A 187 -0.74 0.48 -3.41
N SER A 188 -0.16 1.47 -4.08
CA SER A 188 -0.79 2.77 -4.35
C SER A 188 -1.75 2.62 -5.53
N ASN A 189 -3.00 2.24 -5.23
CA ASN A 189 -4.02 1.92 -6.23
C ASN A 189 -5.12 2.98 -6.34
N ALA A 190 -5.42 3.74 -5.30
CA ALA A 190 -6.45 4.78 -5.33
C ALA A 190 -6.29 5.69 -6.57
N GLY A 191 -7.38 5.90 -7.28
CA GLY A 191 -7.37 6.70 -8.50
C GLY A 191 -8.78 7.08 -8.93
N VAL A 192 -8.87 8.19 -9.67
CA VAL A 192 -10.12 8.71 -10.19
C VAL A 192 -9.97 9.04 -11.67
N LEU A 193 -11.11 9.07 -12.35
CA LEU A 193 -11.19 9.43 -13.75
C LEU A 193 -12.22 10.54 -13.96
N ARG A 194 -11.84 11.56 -14.72
CA ARG A 194 -12.71 12.56 -15.30
C ARG A 194 -12.35 12.65 -16.79
N ALA A 195 -13.24 12.17 -17.65
CA ALA A 195 -13.06 12.28 -19.08
C ALA A 195 -13.64 13.59 -19.57
N GLY A 196 -13.04 14.18 -20.58
CA GLY A 196 -13.49 15.41 -21.26
C GLY A 196 -12.47 15.85 -22.32
N GLY A 197 -12.94 16.55 -23.33
CA GLY A 197 -12.08 17.23 -24.31
C GLY A 197 -11.43 18.48 -23.71
N LEU A 198 -10.54 19.12 -24.48
CA LEU A 198 -9.85 20.34 -24.03
C LEU A 198 -10.81 21.47 -23.67
N GLU A 199 -11.88 21.63 -24.43
CA GLU A 199 -12.89 22.66 -24.20
C GLU A 199 -13.86 22.34 -23.06
N GLU A 200 -13.99 21.06 -22.71
CA GLU A 200 -14.94 20.56 -21.71
C GLU A 200 -14.33 20.44 -20.33
N MET A 201 -13.01 20.17 -20.24
CA MET A 201 -12.31 19.94 -18.99
C MET A 201 -12.15 21.22 -18.19
N THR A 202 -12.71 21.26 -16.98
CA THR A 202 -12.49 22.39 -16.07
C THR A 202 -11.15 22.26 -15.36
N LEU A 203 -10.55 23.41 -14.96
CA LEU A 203 -9.34 23.41 -14.14
C LEU A 203 -9.56 22.63 -12.84
N LYS A 204 -10.72 22.77 -12.22
CA LYS A 204 -11.09 22.04 -10.99
C LYS A 204 -11.05 20.53 -11.18
N ASP A 205 -11.58 20.01 -12.29
CA ASP A 205 -11.55 18.58 -12.57
C ASP A 205 -10.14 18.10 -12.91
N PHE A 206 -9.37 18.90 -13.64
CA PHE A 206 -7.97 18.61 -13.95
C PHE A 206 -7.12 18.52 -12.67
N GLU A 207 -7.24 19.51 -11.77
CA GLU A 207 -6.54 19.54 -10.49
C GLU A 207 -6.98 18.38 -9.57
N PHE A 208 -8.28 18.07 -9.53
CA PHE A 208 -8.79 16.93 -8.77
C PHE A 208 -8.19 15.61 -9.24
N VAL A 209 -8.16 15.36 -10.55
CA VAL A 209 -7.54 14.15 -11.13
C VAL A 209 -6.04 14.11 -10.83
N THR A 210 -5.34 15.24 -10.98
CA THR A 210 -3.91 15.34 -10.71
C THR A 210 -3.60 15.07 -9.23
N ARG A 211 -4.39 15.64 -8.33
CA ARG A 211 -4.23 15.44 -6.89
C ARG A 211 -4.34 13.97 -6.50
N ILE A 212 -5.34 13.26 -7.01
CA ILE A 212 -5.58 11.86 -6.61
C ILE A 212 -4.69 10.88 -7.36
N ASN A 213 -4.38 11.11 -8.65
CA ASN A 213 -3.62 10.12 -9.43
C ASN A 213 -2.10 10.34 -9.42
N TYR A 214 -1.65 11.56 -9.11
CA TYR A 214 -0.23 11.93 -9.17
C TYR A 214 0.30 12.38 -7.81
N THR A 215 -0.26 13.44 -7.22
CA THR A 215 0.22 13.97 -5.93
C THR A 215 0.05 12.94 -4.81
N ALA A 216 -1.04 12.20 -4.80
CA ALA A 216 -1.27 11.15 -3.80
C ALA A 216 -0.19 10.06 -3.82
N PHE A 217 0.34 9.68 -4.97
CA PHE A 217 1.43 8.71 -5.05
C PHE A 217 2.72 9.25 -4.38
N PHE A 218 3.01 10.53 -4.57
CA PHE A 218 4.11 11.18 -3.84
C PHE A 218 3.89 11.13 -2.34
N LEU A 219 2.71 11.54 -1.84
CA LEU A 219 2.40 11.53 -0.42
C LEU A 219 2.49 10.12 0.18
N MET A 220 1.86 9.15 -0.47
CA MET A 220 1.90 7.75 -0.03
C MET A 220 3.33 7.21 0.03
N THR A 221 4.16 7.48 -0.98
CA THR A 221 5.56 7.05 -1.00
C THR A 221 6.37 7.73 0.10
N LYS A 222 6.21 9.05 0.28
CA LYS A 222 6.90 9.84 1.31
C LYS A 222 6.71 9.25 2.71
N TYR A 223 5.47 8.92 3.06
CA TYR A 223 5.16 8.42 4.39
C TYR A 223 5.42 6.92 4.54
N ALA A 224 5.12 6.09 3.54
CA ALA A 224 5.39 4.65 3.59
C ALA A 224 6.89 4.32 3.65
N ALA A 225 7.73 5.10 2.99
CA ALA A 225 9.18 4.88 3.02
C ALA A 225 9.80 5.07 4.42
N ARG A 226 9.20 5.89 5.30
CA ARG A 226 9.73 6.14 6.65
C ARG A 226 9.88 4.86 7.48
N PRO A 227 8.82 4.09 7.77
CA PRO A 227 8.96 2.83 8.51
C PRO A 227 9.79 1.80 7.75
N MET A 228 9.74 1.75 6.42
CA MET A 228 10.53 0.81 5.61
C MET A 228 12.04 1.08 5.77
N LYS A 229 12.47 2.35 5.76
CA LYS A 229 13.88 2.74 6.00
C LYS A 229 14.36 2.29 7.38
N ILE A 230 13.53 2.46 8.42
CA ILE A 230 13.87 2.02 9.77
C ILE A 230 13.98 0.49 9.82
N GLN A 231 13.02 -0.24 9.24
CA GLN A 231 13.06 -1.71 9.17
C GLN A 231 14.34 -2.19 8.47
N ALA A 232 14.69 -1.60 7.33
CA ALA A 232 15.87 -1.94 6.56
C ALA A 232 17.19 -1.66 7.32
N ARG A 233 17.21 -0.68 8.22
CA ARG A 233 18.37 -0.36 9.08
C ARG A 233 18.67 -1.50 10.06
N PHE A 234 17.64 -2.14 10.61
CA PHE A 234 17.77 -3.16 11.66
C PHE A 234 17.62 -4.60 11.15
N ASP A 235 17.15 -4.80 9.93
CA ASP A 235 17.05 -6.11 9.27
C ASP A 235 17.59 -5.98 7.83
N PRO A 236 18.88 -6.32 7.62
CA PRO A 236 19.54 -6.18 6.31
C PRO A 236 18.96 -7.12 5.24
N ASP A 237 18.27 -8.18 5.63
CA ASP A 237 17.64 -9.12 4.71
C ASP A 237 16.24 -8.67 4.27
N ARG A 238 15.68 -7.65 4.92
CA ARG A 238 14.36 -7.12 4.61
C ARG A 238 14.41 -6.09 3.49
N THR A 239 13.51 -6.27 2.52
CA THR A 239 13.24 -5.30 1.46
C THR A 239 11.85 -4.69 1.65
N GLY A 240 11.72 -3.40 1.34
CA GLY A 240 10.44 -2.72 1.20
C GLY A 240 10.04 -2.66 -0.28
N ASP A 241 8.73 -2.72 -0.55
CA ASP A 241 8.19 -2.66 -1.90
C ASP A 241 7.10 -1.58 -2.02
N ILE A 242 7.24 -0.70 -3.00
CA ILE A 242 6.24 0.31 -3.35
C ILE A 242 5.81 0.06 -4.79
N VAL A 243 4.53 -0.26 -4.97
CA VAL A 243 3.95 -0.57 -6.27
C VAL A 243 2.83 0.42 -6.58
N GLN A 244 3.02 1.22 -7.63
CA GLN A 244 1.97 2.07 -8.18
C GLN A 244 1.09 1.25 -9.11
N ILE A 245 -0.23 1.21 -8.89
CA ILE A 245 -1.16 0.77 -9.91
C ILE A 245 -1.39 1.93 -10.89
N ASN A 246 -0.65 1.87 -11.96
CA ASN A 246 -0.67 2.85 -13.03
C ASN A 246 -1.79 2.52 -14.03
N SER A 247 -1.55 2.53 -15.31
CA SER A 247 -2.49 2.18 -16.38
C SER A 247 -1.74 2.02 -17.69
N LYS A 248 -2.31 1.30 -18.65
CA LYS A 248 -1.88 1.40 -20.05
C LYS A 248 -1.87 2.86 -20.56
N SER A 249 -2.71 3.73 -19.99
CA SER A 249 -2.74 5.17 -20.30
C SER A 249 -1.54 5.94 -19.75
N GLY A 250 -0.68 5.32 -18.95
CA GLY A 250 0.62 5.86 -18.58
C GLY A 250 1.74 5.46 -19.57
N LEU A 251 1.44 4.55 -20.49
CA LEU A 251 2.38 4.10 -21.54
C LEU A 251 2.03 4.71 -22.91
N GLU A 252 0.79 5.17 -23.07
CA GLU A 252 0.28 5.71 -24.32
C GLU A 252 -0.77 6.80 -24.04
N GLY A 253 -0.74 7.89 -24.81
CA GLY A 253 -1.71 8.99 -24.69
C GLY A 253 -3.15 8.51 -24.94
N SER A 254 -4.12 9.18 -24.30
CA SER A 254 -5.52 8.81 -24.36
C SER A 254 -6.38 10.01 -24.78
N ASN A 255 -7.11 9.89 -25.89
CA ASN A 255 -8.00 10.93 -26.39
C ASN A 255 -9.13 11.20 -25.37
N LYS A 256 -9.43 12.50 -25.13
CA LYS A 256 -10.45 12.97 -24.16
C LYS A 256 -10.27 12.44 -22.74
N ASN A 257 -9.04 12.11 -22.35
CA ASN A 257 -8.68 11.59 -21.03
C ASN A 257 -7.28 12.06 -20.59
N PHE A 258 -6.86 13.23 -21.06
CA PHE A 258 -5.49 13.72 -20.92
C PHE A 258 -5.10 14.00 -19.46
N ALA A 259 -6.02 14.46 -18.61
CA ALA A 259 -5.73 14.67 -17.18
C ALA A 259 -5.34 13.35 -16.49
N TYR A 260 -6.10 12.28 -16.74
CA TYR A 260 -5.79 10.95 -16.24
C TYR A 260 -4.48 10.39 -16.83
N ALA A 261 -4.34 10.43 -18.17
CA ALA A 261 -3.15 9.95 -18.86
C ALA A 261 -1.90 10.73 -18.41
N GLY A 262 -1.97 12.06 -18.34
CA GLY A 262 -0.88 12.90 -17.85
C GLY A 262 -0.43 12.55 -16.44
N GLY A 263 -1.37 12.35 -15.52
CA GLY A 263 -1.07 11.90 -14.15
C GLY A 263 -0.42 10.50 -14.11
N LYS A 264 -0.85 9.57 -14.98
CA LYS A 264 -0.28 8.23 -15.09
C LYS A 264 1.12 8.24 -15.73
N PHE A 265 1.36 9.04 -16.78
CA PHE A 265 2.69 9.27 -17.34
C PHE A 265 3.64 9.89 -16.31
N GLY A 266 3.21 10.97 -15.65
CA GLY A 266 3.99 11.59 -14.56
C GLY A 266 4.30 10.61 -13.44
N GLY A 267 3.36 9.74 -13.10
CA GLY A 267 3.53 8.68 -12.12
C GLY A 267 4.68 7.73 -12.44
N ILE A 268 4.89 7.37 -13.70
CA ILE A 268 6.06 6.55 -14.12
C ILE A 268 7.36 7.31 -13.89
N GLY A 269 7.38 8.63 -14.17
CA GLY A 269 8.53 9.48 -13.84
C GLY A 269 8.86 9.51 -12.35
N LEU A 270 7.82 9.59 -11.49
CA LEU A 270 7.99 9.48 -10.04
C LEU A 270 8.52 8.10 -9.61
N VAL A 271 8.01 7.01 -10.20
CA VAL A 271 8.50 5.66 -9.95
C VAL A 271 10.00 5.56 -10.18
N GLN A 272 10.48 6.06 -11.31
CA GLN A 272 11.91 6.04 -11.65
C GLN A 272 12.75 6.89 -10.68
N SER A 273 12.26 8.07 -10.31
CA SER A 273 12.94 8.98 -9.40
C SER A 273 13.03 8.40 -7.99
N PHE A 274 11.90 7.90 -7.46
CA PHE A 274 11.85 7.30 -6.13
C PHE A 274 12.64 5.98 -6.06
N ALA A 275 12.66 5.19 -7.14
CA ALA A 275 13.49 4.00 -7.22
C ALA A 275 14.98 4.32 -7.03
N LYS A 276 15.46 5.35 -7.70
CA LYS A 276 16.87 5.81 -7.57
C LYS A 276 17.19 6.31 -6.16
N GLU A 277 16.26 7.04 -5.54
CA GLU A 277 16.46 7.60 -4.19
C GLU A 277 16.36 6.53 -3.10
N LEU A 278 15.45 5.56 -3.25
CA LEU A 278 15.12 4.63 -2.17
C LEU A 278 15.89 3.31 -2.22
N VAL A 279 16.58 3.00 -3.33
CA VAL A 279 17.30 1.73 -3.50
C VAL A 279 18.44 1.55 -2.47
N GLU A 280 19.10 2.62 -2.05
CA GLU A 280 20.12 2.57 -0.99
C GLU A 280 19.55 2.08 0.36
N HIS A 281 18.25 2.25 0.56
CA HIS A 281 17.52 1.76 1.73
C HIS A 281 16.84 0.41 1.49
N ARG A 282 17.19 -0.30 0.40
CA ARG A 282 16.57 -1.57 0.00
C ARG A 282 15.05 -1.48 -0.18
N ILE A 283 14.56 -0.34 -0.65
CA ILE A 283 13.16 -0.13 -1.01
C ILE A 283 13.09 -0.06 -2.53
N LYS A 284 12.33 -0.99 -3.12
CA LYS A 284 12.06 -1.03 -4.55
C LYS A 284 10.78 -0.27 -4.88
N VAL A 285 10.77 0.43 -6.00
CA VAL A 285 9.60 1.19 -6.46
C VAL A 285 9.32 0.83 -7.91
N ASN A 286 8.15 0.25 -8.19
CA ASN A 286 7.75 -0.14 -9.54
C ASN A 286 6.31 0.30 -9.84
N ALA A 287 5.95 0.38 -11.11
CA ALA A 287 4.58 0.57 -11.57
C ALA A 287 4.07 -0.68 -12.28
N ILE A 288 2.80 -1.02 -12.05
CA ILE A 288 2.07 -1.97 -12.87
C ILE A 288 1.09 -1.17 -13.72
N CYS A 289 1.08 -1.44 -15.03
CA CYS A 289 0.26 -0.74 -16.01
C CYS A 289 -0.81 -1.70 -16.56
N PRO A 290 -1.94 -1.89 -15.85
CA PRO A 290 -2.98 -2.81 -16.27
C PRO A 290 -3.77 -2.30 -17.47
N GLY A 291 -4.34 -3.24 -18.23
CA GLY A 291 -5.44 -3.02 -19.15
C GLY A 291 -6.75 -2.73 -18.41
N ASN A 292 -7.85 -2.70 -19.16
CA ASN A 292 -9.16 -2.44 -18.57
C ASN A 292 -9.68 -3.65 -17.80
N TYR A 293 -10.25 -3.41 -16.63
CA TYR A 293 -10.97 -4.41 -15.84
C TYR A 293 -12.46 -4.31 -16.22
N TYR A 294 -12.85 -5.03 -17.28
CA TYR A 294 -14.21 -4.96 -17.84
C TYR A 294 -15.28 -5.48 -16.90
N GLU A 295 -14.95 -6.45 -16.06
CA GLU A 295 -15.84 -7.03 -15.05
C GLU A 295 -15.94 -6.17 -13.80
N GLY A 296 -15.06 -5.18 -13.63
CA GLY A 296 -15.06 -4.26 -12.51
C GLY A 296 -16.16 -3.19 -12.60
N PRO A 297 -16.56 -2.60 -11.45
CA PRO A 297 -17.74 -1.72 -11.36
C PRO A 297 -17.64 -0.47 -12.24
N LEU A 298 -16.44 0.03 -12.54
CA LEU A 298 -16.27 1.16 -13.48
C LEU A 298 -16.85 0.88 -14.86
N TRP A 299 -16.76 -0.37 -15.32
CA TRP A 299 -17.24 -0.78 -16.64
C TRP A 299 -18.58 -1.47 -16.60
N SER A 300 -18.79 -2.39 -15.65
CA SER A 300 -19.92 -3.33 -15.62
C SER A 300 -21.12 -2.89 -14.80
N ASP A 301 -21.03 -1.77 -14.06
CA ASP A 301 -22.19 -1.28 -13.29
C ASP A 301 -23.40 -1.09 -14.22
N PRO A 302 -24.55 -1.71 -13.93
CA PRO A 302 -25.71 -1.74 -14.84
C PRO A 302 -26.39 -0.38 -15.03
N VAL A 303 -26.08 0.60 -14.18
CA VAL A 303 -26.69 1.94 -14.22
C VAL A 303 -25.71 3.00 -14.73
N LYS A 304 -24.52 3.01 -14.15
CA LYS A 304 -23.47 4.05 -14.36
C LYS A 304 -22.17 3.52 -14.95
N GLY A 305 -22.09 2.24 -15.30
CA GLY A 305 -20.90 1.65 -15.90
C GLY A 305 -20.59 2.20 -17.29
N LEU A 306 -19.31 2.16 -17.68
CA LEU A 306 -18.88 2.72 -18.96
C LEU A 306 -19.54 2.04 -20.16
N PHE A 307 -19.86 0.74 -20.07
CA PHE A 307 -20.57 0.06 -21.16
C PHE A 307 -21.95 0.68 -21.42
N VAL A 308 -22.71 0.95 -20.36
CA VAL A 308 -24.02 1.61 -20.44
C VAL A 308 -23.90 3.04 -20.97
N GLN A 309 -22.91 3.79 -20.46
CA GLN A 309 -22.66 5.15 -20.91
C GLN A 309 -22.29 5.22 -22.40
N TYR A 310 -21.44 4.30 -22.85
CA TYR A 310 -20.97 4.25 -24.24
C TYR A 310 -22.05 3.79 -25.21
N LEU A 311 -22.94 2.87 -24.78
CA LEU A 311 -24.13 2.50 -25.55
C LEU A 311 -25.04 3.71 -25.75
N LYS A 312 -25.39 4.41 -24.66
CA LYS A 312 -26.26 5.61 -24.69
C LYS A 312 -25.67 6.75 -25.54
N ALA A 313 -24.35 6.91 -25.48
CA ALA A 313 -23.63 7.95 -26.22
C ALA A 313 -23.35 7.56 -27.70
N GLY A 314 -23.76 6.37 -28.17
CA GLY A 314 -23.48 5.89 -29.51
C GLY A 314 -22.00 5.77 -29.86
N LYS A 315 -21.13 5.55 -28.87
CA LYS A 315 -19.66 5.50 -29.07
C LYS A 315 -19.20 4.29 -29.88
N VAL A 316 -20.02 3.25 -29.96
CA VAL A 316 -19.74 2.04 -30.75
C VAL A 316 -20.72 1.98 -31.89
N PRO A 317 -20.30 2.25 -33.15
CA PRO A 317 -21.18 2.23 -34.29
C PRO A 317 -21.91 0.90 -34.44
N GLY A 318 -23.23 0.95 -34.55
CA GLY A 318 -24.07 -0.23 -34.76
C GLY A 318 -24.40 -1.03 -33.51
N ALA A 319 -23.82 -0.71 -32.33
CA ALA A 319 -24.16 -1.38 -31.08
C ALA A 319 -25.61 -1.10 -30.67
N LYS A 320 -26.35 -2.14 -30.30
CA LYS A 320 -27.74 -2.10 -29.83
C LYS A 320 -27.86 -2.50 -28.36
N THR A 321 -26.90 -3.21 -27.85
CA THR A 321 -26.88 -3.76 -26.50
C THR A 321 -25.58 -3.45 -25.76
N VAL A 322 -25.60 -3.56 -24.42
CA VAL A 322 -24.39 -3.47 -23.60
C VAL A 322 -23.37 -4.54 -24.00
N GLN A 323 -23.86 -5.73 -24.40
CA GLN A 323 -23.00 -6.81 -24.84
C GLN A 323 -22.24 -6.47 -26.13
N ASP A 324 -22.88 -5.79 -27.09
CA ASP A 324 -22.19 -5.31 -28.32
C ASP A 324 -21.04 -4.37 -27.98
N VAL A 325 -21.25 -3.48 -26.99
CA VAL A 325 -20.21 -2.56 -26.53
C VAL A 325 -19.06 -3.33 -25.83
N TYR A 326 -19.40 -4.30 -24.98
CA TYR A 326 -18.41 -5.18 -24.34
C TYR A 326 -17.57 -5.91 -25.37
N ASP A 327 -18.21 -6.58 -26.34
CA ASP A 327 -17.55 -7.37 -27.39
C ASP A 327 -16.62 -6.50 -28.24
N PHE A 328 -17.05 -5.29 -28.57
CA PHE A 328 -16.22 -4.31 -29.30
C PHE A 328 -14.95 -3.95 -28.54
N TYR A 329 -15.04 -3.72 -27.22
CA TYR A 329 -13.87 -3.37 -26.41
C TYR A 329 -12.97 -4.57 -26.15
N VAL A 330 -13.53 -5.74 -25.90
CA VAL A 330 -12.78 -6.99 -25.73
C VAL A 330 -12.05 -7.37 -27.04
N ALA A 331 -12.67 -7.13 -28.20
CA ALA A 331 -12.05 -7.40 -29.49
C ALA A 331 -10.75 -6.61 -29.72
N LYS A 332 -10.59 -5.45 -29.06
CA LYS A 332 -9.34 -4.64 -29.09
C LYS A 332 -8.21 -5.22 -28.24
N VAL A 333 -8.50 -6.19 -27.38
CA VAL A 333 -7.48 -6.87 -26.55
C VAL A 333 -7.03 -8.13 -27.30
N PRO A 334 -5.76 -8.31 -27.65
CA PRO A 334 -5.28 -9.51 -28.33
C PRO A 334 -5.64 -10.81 -27.58
N MET A 335 -5.55 -10.82 -26.25
CA MET A 335 -5.95 -11.96 -25.40
C MET A 335 -7.47 -12.12 -25.22
N ARG A 336 -8.30 -11.28 -25.86
CA ARG A 336 -9.77 -11.40 -25.90
C ARG A 336 -10.47 -11.45 -24.54
N ARG A 337 -9.92 -10.79 -23.53
CA ARG A 337 -10.55 -10.60 -22.21
C ARG A 337 -10.06 -9.31 -21.53
N GLY A 338 -10.76 -8.90 -20.47
CA GLY A 338 -10.29 -7.86 -19.56
C GLY A 338 -9.09 -8.27 -18.72
N CYS A 339 -8.39 -7.30 -18.15
CA CYS A 339 -7.40 -7.50 -17.11
C CYS A 339 -8.13 -7.74 -15.78
N SER A 340 -7.78 -8.80 -15.08
CA SER A 340 -8.36 -9.13 -13.77
C SER A 340 -7.46 -8.67 -12.61
N PRO A 341 -7.99 -8.52 -11.38
CA PRO A 341 -7.18 -8.30 -10.19
C PRO A 341 -6.11 -9.37 -9.98
N ALA A 342 -6.41 -10.63 -10.30
CA ALA A 342 -5.45 -11.73 -10.22
C ALA A 342 -4.25 -11.56 -11.18
N ASP A 343 -4.47 -11.01 -12.38
CA ASP A 343 -3.37 -10.69 -13.30
C ASP A 343 -2.46 -9.61 -12.71
N VAL A 344 -3.04 -8.58 -12.09
CA VAL A 344 -2.31 -7.50 -11.43
C VAL A 344 -1.56 -8.00 -10.19
N ALA A 345 -2.22 -8.82 -9.36
CA ALA A 345 -1.62 -9.37 -8.14
C ALA A 345 -0.41 -10.28 -8.45
N LYS A 346 -0.43 -11.04 -9.55
CA LYS A 346 0.74 -11.81 -10.02
C LYS A 346 1.92 -10.90 -10.36
N ALA A 347 1.67 -9.75 -10.97
CA ALA A 347 2.71 -8.77 -11.26
C ALA A 347 3.22 -8.10 -9.98
N ILE A 348 2.35 -7.82 -8.99
CA ILE A 348 2.76 -7.33 -7.67
C ILE A 348 3.68 -8.36 -7.00
N ALA A 349 3.28 -9.63 -6.96
CA ALA A 349 4.08 -10.69 -6.37
C ALA A 349 5.44 -10.84 -7.07
N TYR A 350 5.48 -10.72 -8.40
CA TYR A 350 6.73 -10.65 -9.16
C TYR A 350 7.62 -9.50 -8.70
N CYS A 351 7.08 -8.27 -8.55
CA CYS A 351 7.84 -7.12 -8.04
C CYS A 351 8.43 -7.39 -6.65
N VAL A 352 7.68 -8.06 -5.77
CA VAL A 352 8.14 -8.38 -4.41
C VAL A 352 9.24 -9.44 -4.42
N GLU A 353 9.06 -10.52 -5.20
CA GLU A 353 9.99 -11.66 -5.26
C GLU A 353 11.28 -11.33 -6.04
N GLN A 354 11.17 -10.49 -7.07
CA GLN A 354 12.33 -10.08 -7.86
C GLN A 354 13.20 -9.09 -7.09
N THR A 355 14.40 -9.51 -6.71
CA THR A 355 15.31 -8.71 -5.88
C THR A 355 16.22 -7.78 -6.67
N TYR A 356 16.29 -7.94 -7.99
CA TYR A 356 17.19 -7.19 -8.88
C TYR A 356 16.46 -6.31 -9.88
N GLU A 357 15.25 -5.80 -9.51
CA GLU A 357 14.47 -4.93 -10.38
C GLU A 357 13.75 -3.82 -9.61
N THR A 358 13.98 -2.58 -10.03
CA THR A 358 13.30 -1.39 -9.51
C THR A 358 13.23 -0.31 -10.60
N GLY A 359 12.26 0.61 -10.48
CA GLY A 359 12.09 1.72 -11.42
C GLY A 359 11.35 1.33 -12.71
N GLN A 360 10.70 0.17 -12.76
CA GLN A 360 10.06 -0.34 -13.97
C GLN A 360 8.57 0.01 -14.05
N ALA A 361 8.09 0.11 -15.30
CA ALA A 361 6.66 0.19 -15.63
C ALA A 361 6.27 -1.10 -16.36
N ILE A 362 5.62 -2.02 -15.65
CA ILE A 362 5.31 -3.37 -16.11
C ILE A 362 3.93 -3.40 -16.76
N PRO A 363 3.79 -3.62 -18.09
CA PRO A 363 2.50 -3.70 -18.75
C PRO A 363 1.81 -5.05 -18.47
N VAL A 364 0.56 -4.99 -18.01
CA VAL A 364 -0.33 -6.14 -17.83
C VAL A 364 -1.59 -5.89 -18.65
N THR A 365 -1.45 -5.89 -19.99
CA THR A 365 -2.43 -5.30 -20.92
C THR A 365 -3.08 -6.31 -21.87
N GLY A 366 -2.75 -7.61 -21.76
CA GLY A 366 -3.24 -8.62 -22.68
C GLY A 366 -2.79 -8.37 -24.13
N GLY A 367 -1.64 -7.71 -24.32
CA GLY A 367 -1.07 -7.37 -25.63
C GLY A 367 -1.57 -6.07 -26.24
N GLN A 368 -2.40 -5.26 -25.53
CA GLN A 368 -2.85 -3.98 -26.05
C GLN A 368 -1.73 -2.94 -26.21
N ASN A 369 -0.80 -2.95 -25.25
CA ASN A 369 0.39 -2.08 -25.31
C ASN A 369 1.64 -2.97 -25.19
N MET A 370 2.58 -2.73 -26.08
CA MET A 370 3.90 -3.36 -26.06
C MET A 370 4.94 -2.26 -25.92
N LEU A 371 5.89 -2.43 -25.01
CA LEU A 371 7.02 -1.52 -24.91
C LEU A 371 7.91 -1.71 -26.14
N LYS A 372 8.35 -0.59 -26.71
CA LYS A 372 9.27 -0.54 -27.86
C LYS A 372 10.67 -0.36 -27.38
#